data_d3d3546803a699733030fd15e83b24b0
#
_entry.id   d3d3546803a699733030fd15e83b24b0
#
_cell.length_a   1.000
_cell.length_b   1.000
_cell.length_c   1.000
_cell.angle_alpha   90.00
_cell.angle_beta   90.00
_cell.angle_gamma   90.00
#
_symmetry.space_group_name_H-M   'P 1'
#
loop_
_entity.id
_entity.type
_entity.pdbx_description
1 polymer ?
#
loop_
_entity_poly.entity_id
_entity_poly.type
_entity_poly.pdbx_seq_one_letter_code
_entity_poly.pdbx_strand_id
1 'polypeptide(L)'
;NVLYSEFLNFDPDDAEWVNRDRFFLDPGHMSPMLYATLSLIGKYSMEDLKNFRQWGSITPGHPEVDVKRGVENTSGPLGQGHAMAVGAAIAERFLVARFGEWMAHKTYAFISDGGIQEEISQGAGRIAGTLGLANLIMFYDSNNIQLSTKVDEVTHEDTAKKYEAWGWQVITIDGNDAAEI
;
A
#
# COMPACT_ATOMS: atom_id res chain seq x y z
N ASN A 1 6.25 -10.83 1.51
CA ASN A 1 6.87 -11.70 0.48
C ASN A 1 5.83 -12.18 -0.54
N VAL A 2 4.73 -12.85 -0.12
CA VAL A 2 3.74 -13.47 -1.01
C VAL A 2 3.27 -12.51 -2.12
N LEU A 3 2.92 -11.26 -1.79
CA LEU A 3 2.50 -10.28 -2.78
C LEU A 3 3.53 -10.12 -3.91
N TYR A 4 4.81 -9.91 -3.57
CA TYR A 4 5.88 -9.68 -4.55
C TYR A 4 6.35 -10.94 -5.28
N SER A 5 6.19 -12.13 -4.67
CA SER A 5 6.63 -13.39 -5.29
C SER A 5 5.55 -14.06 -6.15
N GLU A 6 4.26 -13.82 -5.85
CA GLU A 6 3.17 -14.60 -6.44
C GLU A 6 2.15 -13.76 -7.22
N PHE A 7 1.93 -12.50 -6.84
CA PHE A 7 0.78 -11.74 -7.33
C PHE A 7 1.14 -10.43 -8.04
N LEU A 8 2.15 -9.70 -7.55
CA LEU A 8 2.50 -8.39 -8.09
C LEU A 8 3.15 -8.54 -9.47
N ASN A 9 2.52 -7.97 -10.48
CA ASN A 9 3.07 -7.92 -11.82
C ASN A 9 4.05 -6.75 -11.93
N PHE A 10 5.31 -7.02 -11.64
CA PHE A 10 6.39 -6.04 -11.54
C PHE A 10 7.68 -6.61 -12.12
N ASP A 11 8.33 -5.83 -12.98
CA ASP A 11 9.65 -6.18 -13.53
C ASP A 11 10.75 -5.38 -12.81
N PRO A 12 11.63 -6.01 -12.03
CA PRO A 12 12.73 -5.32 -11.39
C PRO A 12 13.69 -4.64 -12.37
N ASP A 13 13.86 -5.16 -13.57
CA ASP A 13 14.76 -4.59 -14.58
C ASP A 13 14.11 -3.43 -15.35
N ASP A 14 12.78 -3.38 -15.39
CA ASP A 14 11.98 -2.29 -15.96
C ASP A 14 10.94 -1.75 -14.98
N ALA A 15 11.39 -1.18 -13.88
CA ALA A 15 10.53 -0.66 -12.82
C ALA A 15 9.62 0.52 -13.25
N GLU A 16 9.85 1.08 -14.42
CA GLU A 16 9.01 2.15 -14.99
C GLU A 16 8.02 1.61 -16.04
N TRP A 17 7.97 0.30 -16.25
CA TRP A 17 7.02 -0.31 -17.18
C TRP A 17 5.60 0.16 -16.92
N VAL A 18 4.91 0.64 -17.96
CA VAL A 18 3.65 1.36 -17.83
C VAL A 18 2.51 0.51 -17.28
N ASN A 19 2.50 -0.79 -17.61
CA ASN A 19 1.44 -1.73 -17.19
C ASN A 19 1.79 -2.53 -15.94
N ARG A 20 2.87 -2.17 -15.23
CA ARG A 20 3.17 -2.82 -13.95
C ARG A 20 2.05 -2.56 -12.95
N ASP A 21 1.85 -3.49 -12.04
CA ASP A 21 1.07 -3.24 -10.84
C ASP A 21 1.77 -2.18 -9.95
N ARG A 22 1.00 -1.49 -9.14
CA ARG A 22 1.51 -0.43 -8.28
C ARG A 22 1.29 -0.77 -6.82
N PHE A 23 2.31 -0.55 -6.02
CA PHE A 23 2.26 -0.78 -4.57
C PHE A 23 2.48 0.52 -3.81
N PHE A 24 1.46 0.95 -3.06
CA PHE A 24 1.49 2.15 -2.23
C PHE A 24 1.65 1.77 -0.76
N LEU A 25 2.64 2.36 -0.11
CA LEU A 25 2.84 2.23 1.33
C LEU A 25 2.30 3.48 2.02
N ASP A 26 1.17 3.37 2.75
CA ASP A 26 0.64 4.48 3.53
C ASP A 26 1.46 4.70 4.83
N PRO A 27 1.70 3.66 5.67
CA PRO A 27 2.43 3.85 6.90
C PRO A 27 3.94 3.95 6.65
N GLY A 28 4.44 5.18 6.51
CA GLY A 28 5.86 5.42 6.23
C GLY A 28 6.83 4.77 7.22
N HIS A 29 6.41 4.57 8.48
CA HIS A 29 7.20 3.86 9.48
C HIS A 29 7.40 2.35 9.20
N MET A 30 6.64 1.78 8.27
CA MET A 30 6.86 0.42 7.75
C MET A 30 7.94 0.37 6.65
N SER A 31 8.66 1.45 6.42
CA SER A 31 9.78 1.53 5.46
C SER A 31 10.79 0.38 5.53
N PRO A 32 11.16 -0.17 6.72
CA PRO A 32 12.05 -1.32 6.77
C PRO A 32 11.50 -2.55 6.03
N MET A 33 10.20 -2.80 6.10
CA MET A 33 9.56 -3.90 5.37
C MET A 33 9.66 -3.66 3.85
N LEU A 34 9.37 -2.45 3.39
CA LEU A 34 9.44 -2.10 1.97
C LEU A 34 10.88 -2.25 1.44
N TYR A 35 11.86 -1.63 2.11
CA TYR A 35 13.25 -1.70 1.66
C TYR A 35 13.82 -3.12 1.71
N ALA A 36 13.46 -3.91 2.73
CA ALA A 36 13.87 -5.32 2.79
C ALA A 36 13.30 -6.11 1.60
N THR A 37 12.01 -5.92 1.29
CA THR A 37 11.37 -6.57 0.15
C THR A 37 12.01 -6.16 -1.18
N LEU A 38 12.23 -4.85 -1.38
CA LEU A 38 12.87 -4.33 -2.58
C LEU A 38 14.34 -4.74 -2.69
N SER A 39 15.03 -4.96 -1.56
CA SER A 39 16.38 -5.52 -1.56
C SER A 39 16.41 -6.98 -2.04
N LEU A 40 15.42 -7.79 -1.67
CA LEU A 40 15.31 -9.18 -2.12
C LEU A 40 15.14 -9.31 -3.63
N ILE A 41 14.55 -8.30 -4.28
CA ILE A 41 14.41 -8.22 -5.74
C ILE A 41 15.50 -7.37 -6.40
N GLY A 42 16.58 -7.04 -5.67
CA GLY A 42 17.77 -6.41 -6.22
C GLY A 42 17.75 -4.89 -6.35
N LYS A 43 16.73 -4.19 -5.80
CA LYS A 43 16.61 -2.73 -5.89
C LYS A 43 17.43 -1.96 -4.86
N TYR A 44 17.75 -2.59 -3.75
CA TYR A 44 18.61 -2.04 -2.69
C TYR A 44 19.67 -3.06 -2.31
N SER A 45 20.89 -2.59 -2.08
CA SER A 45 21.97 -3.43 -1.57
C SER A 45 21.88 -3.59 -0.05
N MET A 46 22.57 -4.58 0.50
CA MET A 46 22.72 -4.71 1.97
C MET A 46 23.39 -3.51 2.60
N GLU A 47 24.25 -2.81 1.87
CA GLU A 47 24.88 -1.58 2.37
C GLU A 47 23.89 -0.43 2.47
N ASP A 48 22.96 -0.31 1.50
CA ASP A 48 21.87 0.65 1.58
C ASP A 48 20.97 0.39 2.80
N LEU A 49 20.68 -0.88 3.10
CA LEU A 49 19.90 -1.26 4.28
C LEU A 49 20.63 -0.93 5.60
N LYS A 50 21.95 -1.13 5.67
CA LYS A 50 22.76 -0.76 6.85
C LYS A 50 22.76 0.76 7.09
N ASN A 51 22.62 1.54 6.03
CA ASN A 51 22.55 2.99 6.09
C ASN A 51 21.13 3.54 6.33
N PHE A 52 20.19 2.68 6.74
CA PHE A 52 18.82 3.09 7.04
C PHE A 52 18.78 4.24 8.05
N ARG A 53 18.03 5.31 7.71
CA ARG A 53 17.92 6.55 8.50
C ARG A 53 19.21 7.35 8.68
N GLN A 54 20.27 7.02 7.98
CA GLN A 54 21.47 7.85 8.03
C GLN A 54 21.34 9.05 7.10
N TRP A 55 21.98 10.15 7.47
CA TRP A 55 21.96 11.36 6.65
C TRP A 55 22.53 11.10 5.25
N GLY A 56 21.80 11.53 4.22
CA GLY A 56 22.18 11.31 2.83
C GLY A 56 21.97 9.88 2.30
N SER A 57 21.42 8.99 3.11
CA SER A 57 21.06 7.63 2.68
C SER A 57 19.89 7.63 1.71
N ILE A 58 19.88 6.65 0.78
CA ILE A 58 18.75 6.38 -0.11
C ILE A 58 17.63 5.57 0.57
N THR A 59 17.79 5.23 1.85
CA THR A 59 16.81 4.53 2.70
C THR A 59 16.38 5.39 3.87
N PRO A 60 15.70 6.55 3.62
CA PRO A 60 15.21 7.40 4.69
C PRO A 60 14.17 6.69 5.57
N GLY A 61 13.94 7.20 6.75
CA GLY A 61 13.00 6.61 7.73
C GLY A 61 11.56 6.51 7.24
N HIS A 62 11.14 7.45 6.41
CA HIS A 62 9.91 7.37 5.61
C HIS A 62 10.31 7.38 4.13
N PRO A 63 9.77 6.48 3.31
CA PRO A 63 10.15 6.41 1.90
C PRO A 63 9.79 7.69 1.14
N GLU A 64 10.67 8.08 0.26
CA GLU A 64 10.41 9.10 -0.76
C GLU A 64 10.19 8.40 -2.10
N VAL A 65 9.34 8.98 -2.96
CA VAL A 65 9.05 8.42 -4.27
C VAL A 65 10.33 8.18 -5.07
N ASP A 66 10.52 6.94 -5.50
CA ASP A 66 11.62 6.51 -6.35
C ASP A 66 11.15 5.31 -7.18
N VAL A 67 10.44 5.60 -8.25
CA VAL A 67 9.83 4.57 -9.11
C VAL A 67 10.89 3.63 -9.68
N LYS A 68 12.09 4.11 -9.98
CA LYS A 68 13.20 3.27 -10.48
C LYS A 68 13.63 2.21 -9.49
N ARG A 69 13.42 2.45 -8.19
CA ARG A 69 13.67 1.47 -7.12
C ARG A 69 12.40 0.77 -6.64
N GLY A 70 11.23 1.06 -7.25
CA GLY A 70 9.96 0.43 -6.88
C GLY A 70 9.21 1.12 -5.74
N VAL A 71 9.54 2.37 -5.43
CA VAL A 71 8.83 3.17 -4.43
C VAL A 71 7.86 4.12 -5.14
N GLU A 72 6.58 3.79 -5.13
CA GLU A 72 5.54 4.51 -5.89
C GLU A 72 5.12 5.83 -5.25
N ASN A 73 5.28 5.99 -3.95
CA ASN A 73 4.83 7.21 -3.25
C ASN A 73 5.77 7.62 -2.13
N THR A 74 5.82 8.92 -1.87
CA THR A 74 6.35 9.45 -0.62
C THR A 74 5.34 9.18 0.49
N SER A 75 5.79 8.54 1.57
CA SER A 75 5.00 8.21 2.75
C SER A 75 5.41 9.04 3.95
N GLY A 76 4.58 9.01 5.00
CA GLY A 76 4.83 9.71 6.25
C GLY A 76 3.52 10.25 6.81
N PRO A 77 2.85 11.20 6.11
CA PRO A 77 1.51 11.62 6.49
C PRO A 77 0.51 10.47 6.26
N LEU A 78 -0.03 9.93 7.36
CA LEU A 78 -0.96 8.81 7.34
C LEU A 78 -2.24 9.13 6.54
N GLY A 79 -2.80 8.15 5.87
CA GLY A 79 -4.00 8.26 5.03
C GLY A 79 -3.74 8.78 3.61
N GLN A 80 -2.64 9.50 3.38
CA GLN A 80 -2.33 10.02 2.04
C GLN A 80 -1.95 8.93 1.05
N GLY A 81 -1.19 7.92 1.47
CA GLY A 81 -0.84 6.77 0.63
C GLY A 81 -2.08 6.02 0.15
N HIS A 82 -3.08 5.85 1.03
CA HIS A 82 -4.39 5.28 0.67
C HIS A 82 -5.10 6.14 -0.38
N ALA A 83 -5.16 7.46 -0.18
CA ALA A 83 -5.78 8.37 -1.16
C ALA A 83 -5.06 8.35 -2.51
N MET A 84 -3.72 8.26 -2.52
CA MET A 84 -2.91 8.12 -3.74
C MET A 84 -3.23 6.80 -4.47
N ALA A 85 -3.35 5.69 -3.73
CA ALA A 85 -3.72 4.38 -4.29
C ALA A 85 -5.10 4.41 -4.94
N VAL A 86 -6.09 5.05 -4.30
CA VAL A 86 -7.43 5.24 -4.88
C VAL A 86 -7.34 6.07 -6.16
N GLY A 87 -6.55 7.14 -6.16
CA GLY A 87 -6.31 7.95 -7.37
C GLY A 87 -5.67 7.15 -8.51
N ALA A 88 -4.69 6.29 -8.21
CA ALA A 88 -4.06 5.41 -9.20
C ALA A 88 -5.06 4.39 -9.77
N ALA A 89 -5.90 3.79 -8.94
CA ALA A 89 -6.93 2.86 -9.38
C ALA A 89 -8.01 3.53 -10.26
N ILE A 90 -8.35 4.78 -9.98
CA ILE A 90 -9.24 5.57 -10.86
C ILE A 90 -8.56 5.84 -12.20
N ALA A 91 -7.28 6.22 -12.17
CA ALA A 91 -6.51 6.51 -13.38
C ALA A 91 -6.39 5.27 -14.28
N GLU A 92 -6.14 4.09 -13.70
CA GLU A 92 -6.12 2.83 -14.45
C GLU A 92 -7.45 2.59 -15.17
N ARG A 93 -8.59 2.70 -14.48
CA ARG A 93 -9.90 2.53 -15.12
C ARG A 93 -10.15 3.53 -16.25
N PHE A 94 -9.67 4.76 -16.10
CA PHE A 94 -9.73 5.73 -17.19
C PHE A 94 -8.88 5.31 -18.39
N LEU A 95 -7.67 4.82 -18.13
CA LEU A 95 -6.76 4.35 -19.19
C LEU A 95 -7.32 3.13 -19.92
N VAL A 96 -7.87 2.17 -19.19
CA VAL A 96 -8.53 0.98 -19.77
C VAL A 96 -9.72 1.40 -20.64
N ALA A 97 -10.59 2.27 -20.12
CA ALA A 97 -11.75 2.74 -20.89
C ALA A 97 -11.37 3.51 -22.16
N ARG A 98 -10.23 4.20 -22.16
CA ARG A 98 -9.78 5.00 -23.30
C ARG A 98 -8.92 4.23 -24.29
N PHE A 99 -8.07 3.33 -23.82
CA PHE A 99 -7.04 2.69 -24.64
C PHE A 99 -7.21 1.17 -24.77
N GLY A 100 -8.07 0.57 -23.96
CA GLY A 100 -8.40 -0.87 -24.00
C GLY A 100 -7.76 -1.67 -22.85
N GLU A 101 -8.18 -2.92 -22.73
CA GLU A 101 -7.83 -3.84 -21.63
C GLU A 101 -6.33 -4.12 -21.48
N TRP A 102 -5.54 -3.88 -22.51
CA TRP A 102 -4.08 -4.05 -22.43
C TRP A 102 -3.41 -3.07 -21.44
N MET A 103 -4.14 -2.01 -21.03
CA MET A 103 -3.70 -1.07 -20.00
C MET A 103 -4.05 -1.52 -18.58
N ALA A 104 -4.78 -2.63 -18.42
CA ALA A 104 -5.25 -3.08 -17.11
C ALA A 104 -4.09 -3.52 -16.21
N HIS A 105 -4.10 -3.03 -14.98
CA HIS A 105 -3.17 -3.41 -13.92
C HIS A 105 -3.82 -3.23 -12.55
N LYS A 106 -3.23 -3.81 -11.53
CA LYS A 106 -3.71 -3.71 -10.15
C LYS A 106 -3.00 -2.60 -9.39
N THR A 107 -3.71 -2.06 -8.41
CA THR A 107 -3.14 -1.19 -7.40
C THR A 107 -3.26 -1.88 -6.04
N TYR A 108 -2.16 -1.97 -5.34
CA TYR A 108 -2.06 -2.53 -3.99
C TYR A 108 -1.72 -1.43 -3.01
N ALA A 109 -2.30 -1.46 -1.84
CA ALA A 109 -1.99 -0.51 -0.77
C ALA A 109 -1.86 -1.22 0.57
N PHE A 110 -0.89 -0.80 1.37
CA PHE A 110 -0.80 -1.15 2.78
C PHE A 110 -1.23 0.03 3.63
N ILE A 111 -2.09 -0.20 4.64
CA ILE A 111 -2.54 0.80 5.58
C ILE A 111 -2.47 0.26 7.02
N SER A 112 -2.17 1.12 7.98
CA SER A 112 -2.09 0.79 9.40
C SER A 112 -3.33 1.25 10.18
N ASP A 113 -3.41 0.86 11.46
CA ASP A 113 -4.46 1.30 12.39
C ASP A 113 -4.59 2.82 12.46
N GLY A 114 -3.48 3.57 12.53
CA GLY A 114 -3.51 5.03 12.50
C GLY A 114 -3.94 5.58 11.15
N GLY A 115 -3.44 4.99 10.06
CA GLY A 115 -3.76 5.43 8.70
C GLY A 115 -5.24 5.29 8.34
N ILE A 116 -5.88 4.19 8.77
CA ILE A 116 -7.28 3.92 8.45
C ILE A 116 -8.25 4.85 9.19
N GLN A 117 -7.80 5.45 10.30
CA GLN A 117 -8.59 6.40 11.09
C GLN A 117 -8.57 7.82 10.52
N GLU A 118 -7.61 8.15 9.66
CA GLU A 118 -7.51 9.47 9.05
C GLU A 118 -8.72 9.79 8.16
N GLU A 119 -9.27 10.98 8.27
CA GLU A 119 -10.46 11.42 7.52
C GLU A 119 -10.26 11.32 6.00
N ILE A 120 -9.05 11.62 5.52
CA ILE A 120 -8.72 11.49 4.10
C ILE A 120 -8.79 10.03 3.64
N SER A 121 -8.34 9.11 4.48
CA SER A 121 -8.40 7.66 4.24
C SER A 121 -9.84 7.18 4.14
N GLN A 122 -10.68 7.60 5.07
CA GLN A 122 -12.10 7.25 5.09
C GLN A 122 -12.84 7.82 3.88
N GLY A 123 -12.56 9.08 3.53
CA GLY A 123 -13.08 9.70 2.32
C GLY A 123 -12.70 8.93 1.05
N ALA A 124 -11.43 8.56 0.93
CA ALA A 124 -10.91 7.77 -0.18
C ALA A 124 -11.55 6.39 -0.25
N GLY A 125 -11.66 5.68 0.89
CA GLY A 125 -12.33 4.37 0.98
C GLY A 125 -13.78 4.39 0.53
N ARG A 126 -14.55 5.41 0.92
CA ARG A 126 -15.93 5.59 0.45
C ARG A 126 -16.01 5.84 -1.05
N ILE A 127 -15.13 6.65 -1.59
CA ILE A 127 -15.08 6.92 -3.04
C ILE A 127 -14.76 5.63 -3.79
N ALA A 128 -13.76 4.88 -3.35
CA ALA A 128 -13.37 3.62 -3.97
C ALA A 128 -14.52 2.59 -3.99
N GLY A 129 -15.23 2.44 -2.87
CA GLY A 129 -16.42 1.59 -2.79
C GLY A 129 -17.55 2.06 -3.70
N THR A 130 -17.87 3.36 -3.69
CA THR A 130 -18.90 3.96 -4.57
C THR A 130 -18.59 3.74 -6.05
N LEU A 131 -17.32 3.84 -6.45
CA LEU A 131 -16.88 3.62 -7.82
C LEU A 131 -16.68 2.14 -8.17
N GLY A 132 -16.74 1.24 -7.20
CA GLY A 132 -16.52 -0.19 -7.39
C GLY A 132 -15.13 -0.49 -7.97
N LEU A 133 -14.07 0.04 -7.37
CA LEU A 133 -12.71 -0.09 -7.87
C LEU A 133 -12.13 -1.49 -7.60
N ALA A 134 -12.57 -2.49 -8.36
CA ALA A 134 -12.14 -3.88 -8.23
C ALA A 134 -10.65 -4.12 -8.61
N ASN A 135 -9.99 -3.13 -9.14
CA ASN A 135 -8.55 -3.10 -9.41
C ASN A 135 -7.71 -2.62 -8.23
N LEU A 136 -8.34 -2.17 -7.13
CA LEU A 136 -7.68 -1.78 -5.89
C LEU A 136 -7.79 -2.86 -4.83
N ILE A 137 -6.66 -3.34 -4.32
CA ILE A 137 -6.54 -4.30 -3.24
C ILE A 137 -5.82 -3.64 -2.07
N MET A 138 -6.47 -3.59 -0.91
CA MET A 138 -5.91 -2.95 0.28
C MET A 138 -5.65 -3.99 1.37
N PHE A 139 -4.45 -3.96 1.92
CA PHE A 139 -4.06 -4.71 3.11
C PHE A 139 -4.11 -3.78 4.32
N TYR A 140 -4.96 -4.10 5.27
CA TYR A 140 -5.04 -3.38 6.53
C TYR A 140 -4.34 -4.21 7.61
N ASP A 141 -3.24 -3.66 8.15
CA ASP A 141 -2.54 -4.23 9.29
C ASP A 141 -3.27 -3.86 10.58
N SER A 142 -4.16 -4.76 11.00
CA SER A 142 -4.98 -4.63 12.20
C SER A 142 -4.27 -5.26 13.39
N ASN A 143 -3.30 -4.61 13.94
CA ASN A 143 -2.47 -5.10 15.04
C ASN A 143 -2.85 -4.53 16.42
N ASN A 144 -3.90 -3.71 16.48
CA ASN A 144 -4.43 -3.07 17.68
C ASN A 144 -3.42 -2.14 18.40
N ILE A 145 -2.40 -1.65 17.71
CA ILE A 145 -1.41 -0.74 18.30
C ILE A 145 -1.26 0.50 17.43
N GLN A 146 -1.29 1.68 18.07
CA GLN A 146 -0.95 2.95 17.44
C GLN A 146 -0.14 3.81 18.40
N LEU A 147 1.06 4.24 17.97
CA LEU A 147 2.01 4.98 18.81
C LEU A 147 2.21 4.32 20.19
N SER A 148 1.63 4.88 21.23
CA SER A 148 1.76 4.44 22.62
C SER A 148 0.46 3.91 23.22
N THR A 149 -0.62 3.77 22.43
CA THR A 149 -1.94 3.34 22.90
C THR A 149 -2.45 2.16 22.09
N LYS A 150 -3.46 1.48 22.62
CA LYS A 150 -4.24 0.51 21.86
C LYS A 150 -5.33 1.21 21.05
N VAL A 151 -5.72 0.60 19.95
CA VAL A 151 -6.78 1.13 19.08
C VAL A 151 -8.09 1.27 19.83
N ASP A 152 -8.46 0.31 20.67
CA ASP A 152 -9.69 0.30 21.46
C ASP A 152 -9.76 1.38 22.56
N GLU A 153 -8.62 1.99 22.90
CA GLU A 153 -8.59 3.19 23.77
C GLU A 153 -8.92 4.49 23.01
N VAL A 154 -8.84 4.47 21.68
CA VAL A 154 -9.01 5.64 20.82
C VAL A 154 -10.30 5.60 20.02
N THR A 155 -10.67 4.44 19.49
CA THR A 155 -11.87 4.25 18.69
C THR A 155 -12.52 2.90 18.97
N HIS A 156 -13.85 2.85 18.84
CA HIS A 156 -14.63 1.60 18.93
C HIS A 156 -15.26 1.24 17.58
N GLU A 157 -14.75 1.78 16.49
CA GLU A 157 -15.25 1.50 15.15
C GLU A 157 -14.90 0.08 14.71
N ASP A 158 -15.87 -0.60 14.12
CA ASP A 158 -15.67 -1.86 13.42
C ASP A 158 -15.26 -1.54 11.97
N THR A 159 -13.96 -1.53 11.71
CA THR A 159 -13.40 -1.18 10.41
C THR A 159 -13.88 -2.11 9.30
N ALA A 160 -14.00 -3.41 9.56
CA ALA A 160 -14.49 -4.39 8.58
C ALA A 160 -15.91 -4.04 8.15
N LYS A 161 -16.83 -3.89 9.10
CA LYS A 161 -18.22 -3.52 8.79
C LYS A 161 -18.34 -2.15 8.13
N LYS A 162 -17.48 -1.21 8.49
CA LYS A 162 -17.46 0.12 7.88
C LYS A 162 -17.13 0.04 6.39
N TYR A 163 -16.10 -0.72 6.03
CA TYR A 163 -15.71 -0.93 4.63
C TYR A 163 -16.75 -1.75 3.85
N GLU A 164 -17.33 -2.79 4.46
CA GLU A 164 -18.46 -3.54 3.88
C GLU A 164 -19.64 -2.61 3.56
N ALA A 165 -20.00 -1.70 4.49
CA ALA A 165 -21.07 -0.72 4.27
C ALA A 165 -20.76 0.27 3.13
N TRP A 166 -19.49 0.50 2.82
CA TRP A 166 -19.07 1.29 1.66
C TRP A 166 -19.03 0.49 0.36
N GLY A 167 -19.31 -0.81 0.39
CA GLY A 167 -19.35 -1.68 -0.79
C GLY A 167 -18.05 -2.41 -1.09
N TRP A 168 -17.11 -2.47 -0.15
CA TRP A 168 -15.90 -3.28 -0.28
C TRP A 168 -16.20 -4.75 0.03
N GLN A 169 -15.50 -5.64 -0.65
CA GLN A 169 -15.36 -7.01 -0.18
C GLN A 169 -14.27 -7.04 0.88
N VAL A 170 -14.62 -7.48 2.09
CA VAL A 170 -13.69 -7.57 3.21
C VAL A 170 -13.40 -9.03 3.53
N ILE A 171 -12.12 -9.37 3.68
CA ILE A 171 -11.66 -10.70 4.08
C ILE A 171 -10.77 -10.51 5.31
N THR A 172 -11.10 -11.19 6.39
CA THR A 172 -10.30 -11.19 7.62
C THR A 172 -9.53 -12.50 7.71
N ILE A 173 -8.22 -12.40 7.89
CA ILE A 173 -7.30 -13.53 7.99
C ILE A 173 -6.37 -13.34 9.20
N ASP A 174 -5.80 -14.41 9.72
CA ASP A 174 -4.66 -14.34 10.62
C ASP A 174 -3.38 -14.13 9.78
N GLY A 175 -2.84 -12.92 9.81
CA GLY A 175 -1.61 -12.55 9.09
C GLY A 175 -0.34 -13.30 9.57
N ASN A 176 -0.43 -14.11 10.63
CA ASN A 176 0.65 -15.01 11.08
C ASN A 176 0.44 -16.45 10.61
N ASP A 177 -0.70 -16.77 10.03
CA ASP A 177 -0.96 -18.10 9.46
C ASP A 177 -0.68 -18.08 7.96
N ALA A 178 0.44 -18.70 7.56
CA ALA A 178 0.84 -18.78 6.16
C ALA A 178 -0.14 -19.55 5.26
N ALA A 179 -1.07 -20.33 5.84
CA ALA A 179 -2.09 -21.06 5.09
C ALA A 179 -3.32 -20.17 4.78
N GLU A 180 -3.50 -19.07 5.53
CA GLU A 180 -4.57 -18.11 5.29
C GLU A 180 -4.14 -16.98 4.34
N ILE A 181 -2.82 -16.74 4.22
CA ILE A 181 -2.25 -15.75 3.32
C ILE A 181 -2.16 -16.32 1.89
#